data_426d250e5e08a8b89a8c3afafb114897
#
_entry.id   426d250e5e08a8b89a8c3afafb114897
#
_cell.length_a   1.000
_cell.length_b   1.000
_cell.length_c   1.000
_cell.angle_alpha   90.00
_cell.angle_beta   90.00
_cell.angle_gamma   90.00
#
_symmetry.space_group_name_H-M   'P 1'
#
loop_
_entity.id
_entity.type
_entity.pdbx_description
1 polymer ?
#
loop_
_entity_poly.entity_id
_entity_poly.type
_entity_poly.pdbx_seq_one_letter_code
_entity_poly.pdbx_strand_id
1 'polypeptide(L)'
;MAFIPNSLSYPLKCTMLSLIYALLMIFQSLYALAFTSLAQVLTPNGEERTGLLSVSQFIYSLGPSIVNLFFPILAGLFAGGMTGFTAYRTLFPIFSVFGIILSLWTFKGTEEKIVVPRNYVAKVRFVDGISEIKSNKYFWLMTLYNVLGGLKGGIGGILAWYCIYVVRSDAVLGVMNAVIGTASVPGMLLAPLLAKKIGKRSSLIWFNLLRAGFAGLMLVTTKSPFLFLACLYLSTAAIGGDGVMVSAMTADVFDYQQWKTGKRLEGFITQFSGMLVTAAMMLFNLILPWFYEHYGLEKDYTVLFQEAVRTPIFNIMIITTVISCLAAVIPILFYDMTEKKQAEIIADLKERAEAEI
;
A
#
# COMPACT_ATOMS: atom_id res chain seq x y z
N MET A 1 -14.96 13.74 9.76
CA MET A 1 -16.11 12.96 9.27
C MET A 1 -17.11 12.66 10.40
N ALA A 2 -16.72 12.03 11.50
CA ALA A 2 -17.63 11.70 12.62
C ALA A 2 -18.33 12.91 13.30
N PHE A 3 -17.89 14.13 13.07
CA PHE A 3 -18.44 15.38 13.63
C PHE A 3 -19.38 16.13 12.67
N ILE A 4 -19.66 15.59 11.47
CA ILE A 4 -20.59 16.22 10.54
C ILE A 4 -22.01 16.13 11.12
N PRO A 5 -22.73 17.27 11.27
CA PRO A 5 -24.07 17.26 11.85
C PRO A 5 -25.08 16.46 11.01
N ASN A 6 -25.93 15.69 11.70
CA ASN A 6 -26.97 14.92 11.03
C ASN A 6 -28.11 15.78 10.46
N SER A 7 -28.22 17.04 10.87
CA SER A 7 -29.23 18.00 10.42
C SER A 7 -29.01 18.55 9.00
N LEU A 8 -27.83 18.35 8.43
CA LEU A 8 -27.51 18.87 7.10
C LEU A 8 -28.19 18.05 5.99
N SER A 9 -28.50 18.72 4.86
CA SER A 9 -29.02 18.04 3.67
C SER A 9 -28.00 17.05 3.09
N TYR A 10 -28.50 15.98 2.46
CA TYR A 10 -27.64 14.93 1.90
C TYR A 10 -26.57 15.45 0.93
N PRO A 11 -26.85 16.33 -0.05
CA PRO A 11 -25.82 16.89 -0.94
C PRO A 11 -24.74 17.66 -0.18
N LEU A 12 -25.12 18.44 0.84
CA LEU A 12 -24.18 19.21 1.63
C LEU A 12 -23.27 18.33 2.47
N LYS A 13 -23.79 17.22 3.03
CA LYS A 13 -22.97 16.20 3.71
C LYS A 13 -21.96 15.58 2.77
N CYS A 14 -22.35 15.18 1.56
CA CYS A 14 -21.45 14.61 0.56
C CYS A 14 -20.36 15.61 0.16
N THR A 15 -20.70 16.86 -0.07
CA THR A 15 -19.74 17.92 -0.42
C THR A 15 -18.73 18.14 0.70
N MET A 16 -19.20 18.29 1.95
CA MET A 16 -18.32 18.45 3.11
C MET A 16 -17.41 17.25 3.31
N LEU A 17 -17.94 16.04 3.16
CA LEU A 17 -17.18 14.80 3.29
C LEU A 17 -16.08 14.70 2.23
N SER A 18 -16.40 15.03 0.98
CA SER A 18 -15.45 15.03 -0.13
C SER A 18 -14.35 16.08 0.07
N LEU A 19 -14.71 17.26 0.55
CA LEU A 19 -13.75 18.34 0.82
C LEU A 19 -12.81 17.99 1.97
N ILE A 20 -13.32 17.46 3.07
CA ILE A 20 -12.52 17.01 4.22
C ILE A 20 -11.59 15.87 3.78
N TYR A 21 -12.08 14.92 2.96
CA TYR A 21 -11.27 13.84 2.45
C TYR A 21 -10.16 14.33 1.52
N ALA A 22 -10.47 15.25 0.61
CA ALA A 22 -9.48 15.87 -0.28
C ALA A 22 -8.37 16.60 0.51
N LEU A 23 -8.74 17.40 1.51
CA LEU A 23 -7.78 18.06 2.40
C LEU A 23 -6.91 17.06 3.15
N LEU A 24 -7.51 15.98 3.69
CA LEU A 24 -6.78 14.93 4.38
C LEU A 24 -5.74 14.27 3.45
N MET A 25 -6.10 13.96 2.20
CA MET A 25 -5.19 13.39 1.22
C MET A 25 -4.04 14.34 0.84
N ILE A 26 -4.32 15.64 0.73
CA ILE A 26 -3.28 16.65 0.47
C ILE A 26 -2.28 16.71 1.63
N PHE A 27 -2.78 16.84 2.87
CA PHE A 27 -1.91 16.90 4.05
C PHE A 27 -1.13 15.61 4.26
N GLN A 28 -1.75 14.44 4.03
CA GLN A 28 -1.07 13.15 4.10
C GLN A 28 0.06 13.05 3.07
N SER A 29 -0.17 13.52 1.83
CA SER A 29 0.85 13.52 0.79
C SER A 29 2.00 14.45 1.13
N LEU A 30 1.72 15.65 1.65
CA LEU A 30 2.75 16.59 2.10
C LEU A 30 3.57 16.00 3.26
N TYR A 31 2.91 15.39 4.24
CA TYR A 31 3.58 14.73 5.36
C TYR A 31 4.49 13.58 4.89
N ALA A 32 3.99 12.71 4.01
CA ALA A 32 4.75 11.59 3.47
C ALA A 32 5.99 12.08 2.69
N LEU A 33 5.85 13.14 1.90
CA LEU A 33 6.94 13.76 1.15
C LEU A 33 8.01 14.33 2.08
N ALA A 34 7.60 15.09 3.11
CA ALA A 34 8.51 15.66 4.11
C ALA A 34 9.25 14.54 4.87
N PHE A 35 8.53 13.50 5.30
CA PHE A 35 9.11 12.39 6.05
C PHE A 35 10.13 11.59 5.23
N THR A 36 9.81 11.28 3.98
CA THR A 36 10.73 10.55 3.09
C THR A 36 11.95 11.38 2.72
N SER A 37 11.79 12.70 2.52
CA SER A 37 12.90 13.62 2.25
C SER A 37 13.82 13.77 3.46
N LEU A 38 13.25 13.88 4.67
CA LEU A 38 14.00 14.00 5.91
C LEU A 38 14.96 12.81 6.09
N ALA A 39 14.46 11.59 5.87
CA ALA A 39 15.26 10.37 6.01
C ALA A 39 16.49 10.34 5.10
N GLN A 40 16.45 11.05 3.96
CA GLN A 40 17.56 11.14 3.01
C GLN A 40 18.65 12.14 3.41
N VAL A 41 18.29 13.17 4.19
CA VAL A 41 19.22 14.27 4.56
C VAL A 41 19.77 14.15 5.98
N LEU A 42 19.32 13.17 6.76
CA LEU A 42 19.77 12.96 8.14
C LEU A 42 21.21 12.46 8.26
N THR A 43 21.73 11.71 7.27
CA THR A 43 23.10 11.21 7.30
C THR A 43 23.72 11.15 5.91
N PRO A 44 24.98 11.60 5.76
CA PRO A 44 25.73 11.45 4.52
C PRO A 44 26.23 10.01 4.30
N ASN A 45 26.29 9.18 5.34
CA ASN A 45 26.79 7.81 5.27
C ASN A 45 25.69 6.88 4.72
N GLY A 46 25.98 6.19 3.59
CA GLY A 46 25.04 5.28 2.92
C GLY A 46 24.65 4.05 3.77
N GLU A 47 25.55 3.50 4.57
CA GLU A 47 25.27 2.35 5.44
C GLU A 47 24.36 2.76 6.61
N GLU A 48 24.68 3.87 7.28
CA GLU A 48 23.82 4.42 8.34
C GLU A 48 22.43 4.77 7.82
N ARG A 49 22.36 5.36 6.62
CA ARG A 49 21.08 5.68 5.96
C ARG A 49 20.25 4.42 5.73
N THR A 50 20.89 3.34 5.24
CA THR A 50 20.18 2.07 5.00
C THR A 50 19.68 1.46 6.30
N GLY A 51 20.46 1.51 7.36
CA GLY A 51 20.06 1.09 8.70
C GLY A 51 18.87 1.90 9.23
N LEU A 52 18.95 3.23 9.13
CA LEU A 52 17.89 4.16 9.56
C LEU A 52 16.58 3.93 8.78
N LEU A 53 16.66 3.77 7.46
CA LEU A 53 15.49 3.47 6.63
C LEU A 53 14.86 2.12 6.99
N SER A 54 15.67 1.09 7.28
CA SER A 54 15.18 -0.23 7.69
C SER A 54 14.44 -0.18 9.03
N VAL A 55 15.00 0.51 10.02
CA VAL A 55 14.33 0.73 11.32
C VAL A 55 13.06 1.55 11.16
N SER A 56 13.10 2.60 10.34
CA SER A 56 11.92 3.43 10.05
C SER A 56 10.79 2.62 9.43
N GLN A 57 11.08 1.76 8.46
CA GLN A 57 10.09 0.88 7.83
C GLN A 57 9.50 -0.14 8.82
N PHE A 58 10.33 -0.68 9.70
CA PHE A 58 9.86 -1.59 10.74
C PHE A 58 8.88 -0.88 11.70
N ILE A 59 9.24 0.29 12.21
CA ILE A 59 8.37 1.10 13.09
C ILE A 59 7.10 1.53 12.35
N TYR A 60 7.22 1.93 11.08
CA TYR A 60 6.08 2.29 10.24
C TYR A 60 5.09 1.13 10.06
N SER A 61 5.56 -0.11 9.99
CA SER A 61 4.69 -1.29 9.91
C SER A 61 4.01 -1.63 11.26
N LEU A 62 4.66 -1.30 12.38
CA LEU A 62 4.10 -1.54 13.72
C LEU A 62 3.02 -0.54 14.12
N GLY A 63 3.13 0.73 13.71
CA GLY A 63 2.19 1.79 14.08
C GLY A 63 0.73 1.45 13.77
N PRO A 64 0.38 1.12 12.51
CA PRO A 64 -0.97 0.68 12.17
C PRO A 64 -1.42 -0.57 12.93
N SER A 65 -0.52 -1.51 13.20
CA SER A 65 -0.84 -2.74 13.93
C SER A 65 -1.23 -2.45 15.38
N ILE A 66 -0.53 -1.54 16.04
CA ILE A 66 -0.84 -1.08 17.41
C ILE A 66 -2.22 -0.41 17.43
N VAL A 67 -2.46 0.54 16.53
CA VAL A 67 -3.75 1.24 16.47
C VAL A 67 -4.88 0.27 16.14
N ASN A 68 -4.70 -0.61 15.17
CA ASN A 68 -5.68 -1.61 14.78
C ASN A 68 -5.99 -2.63 15.89
N LEU A 69 -5.03 -2.92 16.79
CA LEU A 69 -5.26 -3.76 17.95
C LEU A 69 -6.07 -3.00 19.02
N PHE A 70 -5.57 -1.83 19.43
CA PHE A 70 -6.13 -1.14 20.58
C PHE A 70 -7.46 -0.45 20.27
N PHE A 71 -7.65 0.07 19.07
CA PHE A 71 -8.86 0.83 18.72
C PHE A 71 -10.15 0.00 18.88
N PRO A 72 -10.29 -1.23 18.34
CA PRO A 72 -11.51 -2.03 18.52
C PRO A 72 -11.73 -2.45 19.98
N ILE A 73 -10.65 -2.77 20.71
CA ILE A 73 -10.73 -3.16 22.13
C ILE A 73 -11.23 -1.98 22.97
N LEU A 74 -10.64 -0.80 22.78
CA LEU A 74 -11.06 0.41 23.48
C LEU A 74 -12.48 0.85 23.09
N ALA A 75 -12.85 0.69 21.83
CA ALA A 75 -14.20 0.95 21.34
C ALA A 75 -15.22 0.03 22.02
N GLY A 76 -14.92 -1.26 22.17
CA GLY A 76 -15.76 -2.21 22.88
C GLY A 76 -15.90 -1.89 24.37
N LEU A 77 -14.81 -1.49 25.04
CA LEU A 77 -14.79 -1.20 26.48
C LEU A 77 -15.47 0.14 26.85
N PHE A 78 -15.22 1.20 26.07
CA PHE A 78 -15.57 2.57 26.47
C PHE A 78 -16.64 3.24 25.62
N ALA A 79 -16.98 2.70 24.46
CA ALA A 79 -17.82 3.40 23.49
C ALA A 79 -18.97 2.55 22.89
N GLY A 80 -19.26 1.40 23.48
CA GLY A 80 -20.35 0.53 23.05
C GLY A 80 -20.12 -0.18 21.71
N GLY A 81 -18.86 -0.33 21.29
CA GLY A 81 -18.47 -1.06 20.09
C GLY A 81 -18.08 -0.18 18.90
N MET A 82 -17.67 -0.84 17.82
CA MET A 82 -17.17 -0.20 16.57
C MET A 82 -18.27 0.39 15.70
N THR A 83 -19.54 0.01 15.90
CA THR A 83 -20.66 0.43 15.06
C THR A 83 -21.21 1.81 15.41
N GLY A 84 -20.88 2.32 16.62
CA GLY A 84 -21.34 3.61 17.13
C GLY A 84 -20.42 4.78 16.76
N PHE A 85 -20.97 5.96 16.47
CA PHE A 85 -20.20 7.18 16.27
C PHE A 85 -19.40 7.63 17.50
N THR A 86 -19.80 7.18 18.70
CA THR A 86 -19.15 7.54 19.96
C THR A 86 -17.70 7.11 20.02
N ALA A 87 -17.39 5.88 19.57
CA ALA A 87 -16.02 5.38 19.49
C ALA A 87 -15.13 6.29 18.65
N TYR A 88 -15.60 6.69 17.49
CA TYR A 88 -14.86 7.56 16.57
C TYR A 88 -14.72 8.99 17.09
N ARG A 89 -15.72 9.51 17.77
CA ARG A 89 -15.69 10.88 18.33
C ARG A 89 -14.77 11.00 19.54
N THR A 90 -14.59 9.95 20.31
CA THR A 90 -13.77 9.96 21.53
C THR A 90 -12.34 9.48 21.26
N LEU A 91 -12.16 8.34 20.60
CA LEU A 91 -10.86 7.72 20.45
C LEU A 91 -9.99 8.37 19.36
N PHE A 92 -10.56 8.78 18.20
CA PHE A 92 -9.78 9.41 17.14
C PHE A 92 -9.06 10.68 17.58
N PRO A 93 -9.68 11.63 18.29
CA PRO A 93 -8.97 12.81 18.79
C PRO A 93 -7.80 12.45 19.71
N ILE A 94 -7.96 11.44 20.59
CA ILE A 94 -6.91 10.99 21.51
C ILE A 94 -5.71 10.45 20.72
N PHE A 95 -5.95 9.53 19.76
CA PHE A 95 -4.88 9.01 18.91
C PHE A 95 -4.24 10.10 18.05
N SER A 96 -5.03 11.06 17.56
CA SER A 96 -4.52 12.20 16.77
C SER A 96 -3.60 13.10 17.58
N VAL A 97 -3.99 13.45 18.80
CA VAL A 97 -3.15 14.25 19.71
C VAL A 97 -1.84 13.53 20.01
N PHE A 98 -1.91 12.23 20.29
CA PHE A 98 -0.71 11.42 20.52
C PHE A 98 0.22 11.40 19.29
N GLY A 99 -0.35 11.24 18.07
CA GLY A 99 0.40 11.32 16.83
C GLY A 99 1.06 12.68 16.60
N ILE A 100 0.37 13.79 16.92
CA ILE A 100 0.93 15.14 16.83
C ILE A 100 2.12 15.31 17.79
N ILE A 101 1.99 14.85 19.04
CA ILE A 101 3.07 14.92 20.03
C ILE A 101 4.31 14.18 19.55
N LEU A 102 4.15 12.95 19.01
CA LEU A 102 5.26 12.18 18.46
C LEU A 102 5.90 12.89 17.24
N SER A 103 5.09 13.48 16.37
CA SER A 103 5.58 14.23 15.20
C SER A 103 6.38 15.46 15.60
N LEU A 104 5.91 16.21 16.62
CA LEU A 104 6.64 17.36 17.17
C LEU A 104 7.95 16.94 17.86
N TRP A 105 7.96 15.79 18.50
CA TRP A 105 9.18 15.25 19.11
C TRP A 105 10.20 14.87 18.03
N THR A 106 9.77 14.25 16.96
CA THR A 106 10.63 13.97 15.80
C THR A 106 11.22 15.26 15.22
N PHE A 107 10.40 16.30 15.03
CA PHE A 107 10.86 17.60 14.54
C PHE A 107 11.93 18.25 15.41
N LYS A 108 11.81 18.14 16.75
CA LYS A 108 12.82 18.69 17.69
C LYS A 108 14.08 17.84 17.79
N GLY A 109 13.98 16.53 17.54
CA GLY A 109 15.08 15.58 17.71
C GLY A 109 15.90 15.29 16.45
N THR A 110 15.52 15.87 15.31
CA THR A 110 16.21 15.64 14.02
C THR A 110 16.87 16.92 13.51
N GLU A 111 18.13 16.80 13.08
CA GLU A 111 18.90 17.85 12.42
C GLU A 111 19.30 17.41 11.02
N GLU A 112 19.08 18.25 10.02
CA GLU A 112 19.49 18.00 8.64
C GLU A 112 21.01 18.17 8.54
N LYS A 113 21.74 17.09 8.26
CA LYS A 113 23.19 17.10 8.09
C LYS A 113 23.63 17.38 6.65
N ILE A 114 22.76 17.15 5.68
CA ILE A 114 23.02 17.42 4.27
C ILE A 114 22.19 18.64 3.87
N VAL A 115 22.86 19.78 3.71
CA VAL A 115 22.23 20.99 3.18
C VAL A 115 22.40 21.01 1.66
N VAL A 116 21.33 20.74 0.93
CA VAL A 116 21.32 20.82 -0.54
C VAL A 116 21.17 22.29 -0.96
N PRO A 117 22.07 22.85 -1.82
CA PRO A 117 21.92 24.22 -2.31
C PRO A 117 20.55 24.42 -2.99
N ARG A 118 19.86 25.54 -2.69
CA ARG A 118 18.52 25.86 -3.23
C ARG A 118 18.46 25.87 -4.77
N ASN A 119 19.59 25.99 -5.45
CA ASN A 119 19.68 26.04 -6.90
C ASN A 119 19.72 24.66 -7.58
N TYR A 120 19.75 23.56 -6.81
CA TYR A 120 19.86 22.19 -7.34
C TYR A 120 18.51 21.56 -7.69
N VAL A 121 17.52 22.35 -8.05
CA VAL A 121 16.24 21.83 -8.56
C VAL A 121 16.39 21.61 -10.06
N ALA A 122 16.57 20.38 -10.49
CA ALA A 122 16.46 19.99 -11.89
C ALA A 122 15.04 20.32 -12.36
N LYS A 123 14.85 21.46 -13.03
CA LYS A 123 13.56 21.86 -13.61
C LYS A 123 13.28 21.00 -14.84
N VAL A 124 12.73 19.80 -14.64
CA VAL A 124 12.25 18.98 -15.75
C VAL A 124 10.82 19.41 -16.05
N ARG A 125 10.57 19.92 -17.26
CA ARG A 125 9.20 20.18 -17.72
C ARG A 125 8.45 18.85 -17.81
N PHE A 126 7.19 18.84 -17.43
CA PHE A 126 6.35 17.62 -17.43
C PHE A 126 6.34 16.92 -18.80
N VAL A 127 6.23 17.70 -19.89
CA VAL A 127 6.24 17.18 -21.26
C VAL A 127 7.59 16.54 -21.63
N ASP A 128 8.69 17.15 -21.23
CA ASP A 128 10.04 16.61 -21.47
C ASP A 128 10.25 15.31 -20.71
N GLY A 129 9.75 15.25 -19.46
CA GLY A 129 9.77 14.02 -18.66
C GLY A 129 9.02 12.86 -19.32
N ILE A 130 7.82 13.10 -19.86
CA ILE A 130 7.07 12.07 -20.59
C ILE A 130 7.85 11.59 -21.82
N SER A 131 8.44 12.51 -22.59
CA SER A 131 9.23 12.18 -23.78
C SER A 131 10.41 11.26 -23.43
N GLU A 132 11.10 11.52 -22.33
CA GLU A 132 12.24 10.74 -21.86
C GLU A 132 11.85 9.32 -21.41
N ILE A 133 10.75 9.18 -20.66
CA ILE A 133 10.33 7.86 -20.16
C ILE A 133 9.57 7.01 -21.18
N LYS A 134 9.06 7.62 -22.27
CA LYS A 134 8.30 6.92 -23.31
C LYS A 134 9.04 5.69 -23.86
N SER A 135 10.34 5.79 -23.98
CA SER A 135 11.20 4.74 -24.51
C SER A 135 11.62 3.68 -23.47
N ASN A 136 11.25 3.85 -22.20
CA ASN A 136 11.60 2.93 -21.12
C ASN A 136 10.53 1.84 -20.98
N LYS A 137 10.76 0.68 -21.63
CA LYS A 137 9.80 -0.44 -21.59
C LYS A 137 9.57 -0.97 -20.17
N TYR A 138 10.59 -0.96 -19.31
CA TYR A 138 10.46 -1.48 -17.94
C TYR A 138 9.60 -0.58 -17.06
N PHE A 139 9.62 0.74 -17.31
CA PHE A 139 8.70 1.67 -16.69
C PHE A 139 7.24 1.30 -17.00
N TRP A 140 6.91 1.06 -18.27
CA TRP A 140 5.56 0.72 -18.67
C TRP A 140 5.12 -0.65 -18.14
N LEU A 141 6.01 -1.64 -18.14
CA LEU A 141 5.71 -2.97 -17.58
C LEU A 141 5.43 -2.91 -16.08
N MET A 142 6.23 -2.17 -15.31
CA MET A 142 6.01 -2.00 -13.86
C MET A 142 4.78 -1.15 -13.56
N THR A 143 4.52 -0.10 -14.34
CA THR A 143 3.29 0.69 -14.20
C THR A 143 2.06 -0.15 -14.52
N LEU A 144 2.08 -0.94 -15.59
CA LEU A 144 0.99 -1.84 -15.94
C LEU A 144 0.78 -2.94 -14.88
N TYR A 145 1.86 -3.46 -14.31
CA TYR A 145 1.80 -4.36 -13.16
C TYR A 145 1.03 -3.75 -11.99
N ASN A 146 1.36 -2.51 -11.63
CA ASN A 146 0.70 -1.81 -10.53
C ASN A 146 -0.77 -1.47 -10.85
N VAL A 147 -1.07 -1.08 -12.10
CA VAL A 147 -2.44 -0.82 -12.57
C VAL A 147 -3.29 -2.09 -12.50
N LEU A 148 -2.84 -3.20 -13.12
CA LEU A 148 -3.57 -4.47 -13.09
C LEU A 148 -3.64 -5.08 -11.68
N GLY A 149 -2.64 -4.76 -10.84
CA GLY A 149 -2.63 -5.09 -9.42
C GLY A 149 -3.54 -4.22 -8.54
N GLY A 150 -4.23 -3.23 -9.11
CA GLY A 150 -5.04 -2.27 -8.35
C GLY A 150 -6.15 -2.90 -7.51
N LEU A 151 -6.80 -3.94 -8.01
CA LEU A 151 -7.85 -4.66 -7.29
C LEU A 151 -7.33 -5.73 -6.29
N LYS A 152 -6.02 -5.91 -6.17
CA LYS A 152 -5.43 -6.80 -5.15
C LYS A 152 -5.87 -6.45 -3.72
N GLY A 153 -6.21 -5.17 -3.48
CA GLY A 153 -6.74 -4.69 -2.20
C GLY A 153 -8.21 -5.05 -1.94
N GLY A 154 -8.91 -5.69 -2.88
CA GLY A 154 -10.34 -5.99 -2.77
C GLY A 154 -10.73 -6.76 -1.51
N ILE A 155 -9.86 -7.63 -1.00
CA ILE A 155 -10.09 -8.34 0.27
C ILE A 155 -9.71 -7.52 1.52
N GLY A 156 -9.29 -6.26 1.39
CA GLY A 156 -8.82 -5.48 2.54
C GLY A 156 -9.87 -5.28 3.63
N GLY A 157 -11.15 -5.16 3.25
CA GLY A 157 -12.26 -5.05 4.20
C GLY A 157 -12.83 -6.38 4.72
N ILE A 158 -12.44 -7.52 4.13
CA ILE A 158 -13.08 -8.81 4.40
C ILE A 158 -12.87 -9.27 5.85
N LEU A 159 -11.73 -8.93 6.46
CA LEU A 159 -11.46 -9.27 7.85
C LEU A 159 -12.47 -8.64 8.80
N ALA A 160 -12.72 -7.34 8.65
CA ALA A 160 -13.68 -6.61 9.48
C ALA A 160 -15.08 -7.18 9.30
N TRP A 161 -15.52 -7.38 8.08
CA TRP A 161 -16.84 -7.94 7.79
C TRP A 161 -16.97 -9.38 8.28
N TYR A 162 -15.93 -10.20 8.14
CA TYR A 162 -15.94 -11.56 8.65
C TYR A 162 -16.04 -11.59 10.18
N CYS A 163 -15.27 -10.78 10.89
CA CYS A 163 -15.32 -10.72 12.35
C CYS A 163 -16.64 -10.14 12.87
N ILE A 164 -17.22 -9.12 12.23
CA ILE A 164 -18.45 -8.48 12.66
C ILE A 164 -19.67 -9.35 12.33
N TYR A 165 -19.79 -9.87 11.11
CA TYR A 165 -21.01 -10.50 10.62
C TYR A 165 -21.01 -12.04 10.72
N VAL A 166 -19.83 -12.67 10.84
CA VAL A 166 -19.71 -14.13 11.01
C VAL A 166 -19.35 -14.48 12.45
N VAL A 167 -18.22 -13.96 12.95
CA VAL A 167 -17.74 -14.25 14.31
C VAL A 167 -18.52 -13.46 15.38
N ARG A 168 -19.06 -12.29 15.04
CA ARG A 168 -19.85 -11.41 15.90
C ARG A 168 -19.13 -10.96 17.17
N SER A 169 -17.83 -10.60 17.03
CA SER A 169 -17.01 -10.16 18.15
C SER A 169 -16.01 -9.07 17.75
N ASP A 170 -16.17 -7.88 18.34
CA ASP A 170 -15.25 -6.75 18.11
C ASP A 170 -13.87 -7.02 18.74
N ALA A 171 -13.83 -7.76 19.86
CA ALA A 171 -12.57 -8.14 20.49
C ALA A 171 -11.74 -9.09 19.59
N VAL A 172 -12.39 -10.06 18.94
CA VAL A 172 -11.74 -10.93 17.95
C VAL A 172 -11.24 -10.12 16.78
N LEU A 173 -12.00 -9.12 16.30
CA LEU A 173 -11.55 -8.22 15.24
C LEU A 173 -10.26 -7.49 15.63
N GLY A 174 -10.15 -6.96 16.84
CA GLY A 174 -8.95 -6.30 17.33
C GLY A 174 -7.72 -7.21 17.32
N VAL A 175 -7.87 -8.43 17.88
CA VAL A 175 -6.79 -9.43 17.92
C VAL A 175 -6.39 -9.85 16.49
N MET A 176 -7.37 -10.12 15.63
CA MET A 176 -7.10 -10.56 14.26
C MET A 176 -6.46 -9.44 13.42
N ASN A 177 -6.84 -8.18 13.61
CA ASN A 177 -6.17 -7.04 12.99
C ASN A 177 -4.69 -6.95 13.37
N ALA A 178 -4.35 -7.18 14.64
CA ALA A 178 -2.96 -7.20 15.08
C ALA A 178 -2.18 -8.37 14.44
N VAL A 179 -2.75 -9.57 14.42
CA VAL A 179 -2.14 -10.74 13.79
C VAL A 179 -1.93 -10.52 12.28
N ILE A 180 -2.97 -10.09 11.57
CA ILE A 180 -2.90 -9.82 10.12
C ILE A 180 -1.99 -8.61 9.83
N GLY A 181 -1.95 -7.62 10.72
CA GLY A 181 -1.04 -6.46 10.59
C GLY A 181 0.44 -6.84 10.54
N THR A 182 0.83 -7.93 11.22
CA THR A 182 2.20 -8.45 11.18
C THR A 182 2.44 -9.46 10.04
N ALA A 183 1.41 -9.87 9.33
CA ALA A 183 1.49 -10.94 8.35
C ALA A 183 2.42 -10.63 7.16
N SER A 184 2.64 -9.36 6.81
CA SER A 184 3.56 -8.97 5.75
C SER A 184 5.04 -9.24 6.08
N VAL A 185 5.40 -9.29 7.36
CA VAL A 185 6.79 -9.44 7.82
C VAL A 185 7.47 -10.73 7.31
N PRO A 186 6.88 -11.92 7.43
CA PRO A 186 7.47 -13.14 6.87
C PRO A 186 7.77 -13.04 5.37
N GLY A 187 6.86 -12.44 4.59
CA GLY A 187 7.07 -12.22 3.16
C GLY A 187 8.23 -11.28 2.87
N MET A 188 8.34 -10.20 3.64
CA MET A 188 9.47 -9.24 3.52
C MET A 188 10.81 -9.93 3.80
N LEU A 189 10.89 -10.78 4.82
CA LEU A 189 12.11 -11.51 5.18
C LEU A 189 12.48 -12.59 4.15
N LEU A 190 11.48 -13.25 3.56
CA LEU A 190 11.70 -14.27 2.55
C LEU A 190 12.07 -13.68 1.17
N ALA A 191 11.67 -12.46 0.88
CA ALA A 191 11.86 -11.84 -0.43
C ALA A 191 13.33 -11.80 -0.89
N PRO A 192 14.32 -11.31 -0.10
CA PRO A 192 15.71 -11.30 -0.52
C PRO A 192 16.29 -12.70 -0.71
N LEU A 193 15.84 -13.68 0.09
CA LEU A 193 16.29 -15.07 -0.02
C LEU A 193 15.82 -15.73 -1.31
N LEU A 194 14.55 -15.47 -1.68
CA LEU A 194 13.99 -15.93 -2.96
C LEU A 194 14.65 -15.22 -4.13
N ALA A 195 14.84 -13.91 -4.06
CA ALA A 195 15.49 -13.12 -5.11
C ALA A 195 16.90 -13.65 -5.42
N LYS A 196 17.67 -14.05 -4.41
CA LYS A 196 19.01 -14.64 -4.60
C LYS A 196 18.95 -16.00 -5.29
N LYS A 197 17.90 -16.81 -5.07
CA LYS A 197 17.80 -18.16 -5.62
C LYS A 197 17.20 -18.22 -7.03
N ILE A 198 16.14 -17.48 -7.25
CA ILE A 198 15.32 -17.59 -8.47
C ILE A 198 15.20 -16.27 -9.25
N GLY A 199 15.85 -15.20 -8.78
CA GLY A 199 15.79 -13.86 -9.36
C GLY A 199 14.56 -13.05 -8.94
N LYS A 200 14.64 -11.71 -9.09
CA LYS A 200 13.59 -10.76 -8.69
C LYS A 200 12.29 -11.00 -9.45
N ARG A 201 12.37 -11.17 -10.77
CA ARG A 201 11.20 -11.44 -11.64
C ARG A 201 10.42 -12.66 -11.19
N SER A 202 11.09 -13.81 -11.06
CA SER A 202 10.44 -15.06 -10.65
C SER A 202 9.88 -14.96 -9.24
N SER A 203 10.59 -14.31 -8.32
CA SER A 203 10.13 -14.09 -6.95
C SER A 203 8.83 -13.27 -6.91
N LEU A 204 8.75 -12.21 -7.72
CA LEU A 204 7.53 -11.39 -7.83
C LEU A 204 6.35 -12.22 -8.35
N ILE A 205 6.57 -13.05 -9.37
CA ILE A 205 5.55 -13.96 -9.91
C ILE A 205 5.08 -14.92 -8.81
N TRP A 206 6.01 -15.56 -8.10
CA TRP A 206 5.68 -16.50 -7.02
C TRP A 206 4.86 -15.86 -5.89
N PHE A 207 5.21 -14.65 -5.44
CA PHE A 207 4.42 -13.96 -4.41
C PHE A 207 3.00 -13.67 -4.88
N ASN A 208 2.80 -13.29 -6.16
CA ASN A 208 1.46 -13.08 -6.71
C ASN A 208 0.66 -14.38 -6.85
N LEU A 209 1.30 -15.47 -7.26
CA LEU A 209 0.65 -16.80 -7.36
C LEU A 209 0.29 -17.34 -5.97
N LEU A 210 1.17 -17.21 -4.98
CA LEU A 210 0.87 -17.58 -3.59
C LEU A 210 -0.30 -16.78 -3.05
N ARG A 211 -0.30 -15.46 -3.27
CA ARG A 211 -1.40 -14.58 -2.86
C ARG A 211 -2.72 -15.00 -3.52
N ALA A 212 -2.73 -15.22 -4.83
CA ALA A 212 -3.90 -15.68 -5.57
C ALA A 212 -4.38 -17.05 -5.06
N GLY A 213 -3.46 -17.99 -4.81
CA GLY A 213 -3.78 -19.33 -4.30
C GLY A 213 -4.42 -19.29 -2.91
N PHE A 214 -3.81 -18.59 -1.96
CA PHE A 214 -4.38 -18.47 -0.60
C PHE A 214 -5.67 -17.65 -0.58
N ALA A 215 -5.77 -16.58 -1.38
CA ALA A 215 -7.03 -15.86 -1.54
C ALA A 215 -8.12 -16.79 -2.14
N GLY A 216 -7.79 -17.56 -3.19
CA GLY A 216 -8.72 -18.51 -3.80
C GLY A 216 -9.19 -19.59 -2.82
N LEU A 217 -8.32 -20.10 -1.94
CA LEU A 217 -8.69 -21.05 -0.89
C LEU A 217 -9.70 -20.47 0.10
N MET A 218 -9.75 -19.14 0.29
CA MET A 218 -10.76 -18.51 1.15
C MET A 218 -12.19 -18.75 0.65
N LEU A 219 -12.42 -18.99 -0.66
CA LEU A 219 -13.75 -19.30 -1.22
C LEU A 219 -14.36 -20.57 -0.61
N VAL A 220 -13.52 -21.56 -0.32
CA VAL A 220 -13.97 -22.85 0.22
C VAL A 220 -13.84 -22.94 1.75
N THR A 221 -13.12 -22.02 2.38
CA THR A 221 -12.88 -22.04 3.83
C THR A 221 -13.78 -21.10 4.64
N THR A 222 -14.72 -20.43 4.01
CA THR A 222 -15.64 -19.45 4.65
C THR A 222 -16.40 -19.99 5.87
N LYS A 223 -16.65 -21.31 5.93
CA LYS A 223 -17.33 -21.98 7.05
C LYS A 223 -16.42 -22.29 8.25
N SER A 224 -15.10 -22.26 8.07
CA SER A 224 -14.13 -22.52 9.13
C SER A 224 -13.34 -21.25 9.46
N PRO A 225 -13.64 -20.55 10.57
CA PRO A 225 -12.97 -19.30 10.91
C PRO A 225 -11.45 -19.43 10.98
N PHE A 226 -10.94 -20.50 11.53
CA PHE A 226 -9.50 -20.74 11.65
C PHE A 226 -8.83 -20.84 10.27
N LEU A 227 -9.38 -21.69 9.37
CA LEU A 227 -8.82 -21.86 8.03
C LEU A 227 -8.94 -20.60 7.18
N PHE A 228 -10.06 -19.90 7.29
CA PHE A 228 -10.27 -18.63 6.59
C PHE A 228 -9.23 -17.57 7.00
N LEU A 229 -9.04 -17.39 8.31
CA LEU A 229 -8.06 -16.43 8.84
C LEU A 229 -6.61 -16.87 8.55
N ALA A 230 -6.31 -18.15 8.57
CA ALA A 230 -5.00 -18.66 8.15
C ALA A 230 -4.72 -18.39 6.68
N CYS A 231 -5.68 -18.61 5.79
CA CYS A 231 -5.55 -18.28 4.37
C CYS A 231 -5.38 -16.76 4.17
N LEU A 232 -6.13 -15.93 4.90
CA LEU A 232 -6.00 -14.48 4.85
C LEU A 232 -4.61 -14.04 5.33
N TYR A 233 -4.08 -14.62 6.41
CA TYR A 233 -2.74 -14.36 6.92
C TYR A 233 -1.66 -14.68 5.86
N LEU A 234 -1.72 -15.87 5.25
CA LEU A 234 -0.75 -16.32 4.24
C LEU A 234 -0.86 -15.49 2.95
N SER A 235 -2.08 -15.12 2.54
CA SER A 235 -2.28 -14.19 1.43
C SER A 235 -1.68 -12.82 1.72
N THR A 236 -1.80 -12.33 2.96
CA THR A 236 -1.21 -11.05 3.39
C THR A 236 0.31 -11.14 3.53
N ALA A 237 0.85 -12.29 3.96
CA ALA A 237 2.29 -12.52 3.98
C ALA A 237 2.92 -12.35 2.59
N ALA A 238 2.26 -12.83 1.55
CA ALA A 238 2.72 -12.63 0.19
C ALA A 238 2.79 -11.15 -0.24
N ILE A 239 1.96 -10.25 0.34
CA ILE A 239 2.02 -8.81 0.09
C ILE A 239 3.38 -8.23 0.49
N GLY A 240 3.93 -8.66 1.62
CA GLY A 240 5.23 -8.18 2.08
C GLY A 240 6.35 -8.49 1.09
N GLY A 241 6.38 -9.70 0.56
CA GLY A 241 7.34 -10.10 -0.46
C GLY A 241 7.14 -9.39 -1.80
N ASP A 242 5.89 -9.25 -2.22
CA ASP A 242 5.50 -8.47 -3.41
C ASP A 242 6.03 -7.04 -3.34
N GLY A 243 5.81 -6.34 -2.21
CA GLY A 243 6.26 -4.97 -2.00
C GLY A 243 7.78 -4.79 -2.07
N VAL A 244 8.55 -5.72 -1.49
CA VAL A 244 10.03 -5.70 -1.57
C VAL A 244 10.49 -5.90 -3.01
N MET A 245 9.91 -6.84 -3.75
CA MET A 245 10.28 -7.09 -5.14
C MET A 245 9.92 -5.92 -6.05
N VAL A 246 8.74 -5.33 -5.89
CA VAL A 246 8.31 -4.12 -6.63
C VAL A 246 9.28 -2.97 -6.38
N SER A 247 9.66 -2.73 -5.13
CA SER A 247 10.61 -1.66 -4.78
C SER A 247 11.98 -1.89 -5.43
N ALA A 248 12.51 -3.13 -5.38
CA ALA A 248 13.77 -3.49 -5.99
C ALA A 248 13.75 -3.36 -7.53
N MET A 249 12.67 -3.82 -8.18
CA MET A 249 12.53 -3.71 -9.63
C MET A 249 12.27 -2.27 -10.09
N THR A 250 11.65 -1.43 -9.25
CA THR A 250 11.49 0.00 -9.54
C THR A 250 12.85 0.71 -9.53
N ALA A 251 13.76 0.34 -8.61
CA ALA A 251 15.12 0.86 -8.65
C ALA A 251 15.85 0.49 -9.96
N ASP A 252 15.66 -0.75 -10.44
CA ASP A 252 16.22 -1.20 -11.72
C ASP A 252 15.69 -0.37 -12.90
N VAL A 253 14.43 0.08 -12.85
CA VAL A 253 13.82 0.99 -13.85
C VAL A 253 14.52 2.35 -13.86
N PHE A 254 14.92 2.88 -12.68
CA PHE A 254 15.63 4.14 -12.57
C PHE A 254 17.03 4.05 -13.16
N ASP A 255 17.77 2.96 -12.85
CA ASP A 255 19.11 2.71 -13.37
C ASP A 255 19.09 2.54 -14.89
N TYR A 256 18.12 1.80 -15.42
CA TYR A 256 17.94 1.67 -16.87
C TYR A 256 17.60 3.00 -17.55
N GLN A 257 16.78 3.84 -16.92
CA GLN A 257 16.47 5.18 -17.44
C GLN A 257 17.73 6.02 -17.54
N GLN A 258 18.53 6.07 -16.47
CA GLN A 258 19.79 6.80 -16.43
C GLN A 258 20.77 6.28 -17.48
N TRP A 259 20.90 4.96 -17.59
CA TRP A 259 21.78 4.33 -18.57
C TRP A 259 21.41 4.69 -20.02
N LYS A 260 20.10 4.71 -20.31
CA LYS A 260 19.59 4.94 -21.65
C LYS A 260 19.61 6.41 -22.07
N THR A 261 19.31 7.33 -21.17
CA THR A 261 19.09 8.75 -21.47
C THR A 261 20.11 9.70 -20.86
N GLY A 262 21.01 9.19 -19.98
CA GLY A 262 21.92 10.00 -19.20
C GLY A 262 21.25 10.80 -18.08
N LYS A 263 19.91 10.75 -17.95
CA LYS A 263 19.14 11.52 -16.97
C LYS A 263 18.50 10.61 -15.93
N ARG A 264 18.73 10.93 -14.66
CA ARG A 264 18.11 10.24 -13.53
C ARG A 264 16.81 10.94 -13.15
N LEU A 265 15.68 10.34 -13.45
CA LEU A 265 14.34 10.93 -13.32
C LEU A 265 13.48 10.20 -12.28
N GLU A 266 14.04 9.78 -11.15
CA GLU A 266 13.37 8.98 -10.11
C GLU A 266 12.05 9.59 -9.64
N GLY A 267 12.11 10.88 -9.25
CA GLY A 267 10.92 11.60 -8.77
C GLY A 267 9.81 11.68 -9.83
N PHE A 268 10.18 11.96 -11.09
CA PHE A 268 9.23 12.04 -12.18
C PHE A 268 8.60 10.67 -12.50
N ILE A 269 9.42 9.63 -12.60
CA ILE A 269 8.98 8.25 -12.87
C ILE A 269 8.00 7.79 -11.78
N THR A 270 8.35 8.00 -10.51
CA THR A 270 7.52 7.59 -9.37
C THR A 270 6.18 8.34 -9.37
N GLN A 271 6.19 9.66 -9.54
CA GLN A 271 4.97 10.47 -9.52
C GLN A 271 4.08 10.19 -10.72
N PHE A 272 4.64 10.05 -11.92
CA PHE A 272 3.87 9.78 -13.12
C PHE A 272 3.24 8.37 -13.10
N SER A 273 4.00 7.36 -12.67
CA SER A 273 3.45 6.02 -12.44
C SER A 273 2.33 6.05 -11.40
N GLY A 274 2.55 6.73 -10.26
CA GLY A 274 1.56 6.90 -9.21
C GLY A 274 0.27 7.58 -9.69
N MET A 275 0.38 8.59 -10.54
CA MET A 275 -0.78 9.26 -11.15
C MET A 275 -1.58 8.30 -12.04
N LEU A 276 -0.91 7.51 -12.90
CA LEU A 276 -1.58 6.52 -13.76
C LEU A 276 -2.27 5.42 -12.95
N VAL A 277 -1.59 4.92 -11.92
CA VAL A 277 -2.15 3.91 -11.01
C VAL A 277 -3.36 4.47 -10.26
N THR A 278 -3.27 5.69 -9.73
CA THR A 278 -4.38 6.34 -9.02
C THR A 278 -5.59 6.55 -9.92
N ALA A 279 -5.38 7.02 -11.17
CA ALA A 279 -6.46 7.16 -12.14
C ALA A 279 -7.15 5.83 -12.45
N ALA A 280 -6.38 4.76 -12.63
CA ALA A 280 -6.93 3.41 -12.82
C ALA A 280 -7.69 2.91 -11.58
N MET A 281 -7.14 3.16 -10.38
CA MET A 281 -7.79 2.80 -9.10
C MET A 281 -9.12 3.52 -8.89
N MET A 282 -9.26 4.78 -9.32
CA MET A 282 -10.53 5.49 -9.27
C MET A 282 -11.62 4.76 -10.07
N LEU A 283 -11.27 4.24 -11.25
CA LEU A 283 -12.22 3.46 -12.07
C LEU A 283 -12.51 2.09 -11.44
N PHE A 284 -11.49 1.41 -10.93
CA PHE A 284 -11.66 0.10 -10.30
C PHE A 284 -12.47 0.17 -9.00
N ASN A 285 -12.36 1.26 -8.24
CA ASN A 285 -13.14 1.46 -7.03
C ASN A 285 -14.65 1.65 -7.28
N LEU A 286 -15.09 1.82 -8.52
CA LEU A 286 -16.50 1.82 -8.88
C LEU A 286 -17.09 0.40 -9.03
N ILE A 287 -16.23 -0.61 -9.25
CA ILE A 287 -16.67 -1.99 -9.54
C ILE A 287 -17.33 -2.63 -8.30
N LEU A 288 -16.66 -2.57 -7.15
CA LEU A 288 -17.18 -3.20 -5.92
C LEU A 288 -18.48 -2.56 -5.42
N PRO A 289 -18.61 -1.21 -5.31
CA PRO A 289 -19.86 -0.58 -4.94
C PRO A 289 -21.02 -0.91 -5.87
N TRP A 290 -20.79 -1.02 -7.19
CA TRP A 290 -21.82 -1.42 -8.14
C TRP A 290 -22.38 -2.83 -7.84
N PHE A 291 -21.52 -3.78 -7.46
CA PHE A 291 -21.96 -5.09 -6.99
C PHE A 291 -22.69 -5.01 -5.65
N TYR A 292 -22.21 -4.18 -4.71
CA TYR A 292 -22.84 -4.02 -3.39
C TYR A 292 -24.26 -3.47 -3.51
N GLU A 293 -24.47 -2.50 -4.38
CA GLU A 293 -25.80 -1.95 -4.70
C GLU A 293 -26.76 -3.04 -5.16
N HIS A 294 -26.31 -3.91 -6.08
CA HIS A 294 -27.13 -5.01 -6.58
C HIS A 294 -27.62 -5.98 -5.48
N TYR A 295 -26.83 -6.15 -4.41
CA TYR A 295 -27.18 -6.97 -3.25
C TYR A 295 -27.84 -6.19 -2.10
N GLY A 296 -28.25 -4.94 -2.32
CA GLY A 296 -29.02 -4.13 -1.37
C GLY A 296 -28.20 -3.53 -0.22
N LEU A 297 -26.85 -3.48 -0.34
CA LEU A 297 -25.96 -2.88 0.64
C LEU A 297 -25.94 -1.35 0.67
N GLU A 298 -26.70 -0.67 -0.18
CA GLU A 298 -26.72 0.80 -0.23
C GLU A 298 -27.19 1.47 1.06
N LYS A 299 -28.14 0.88 1.76
CA LYS A 299 -28.89 1.51 2.85
C LYS A 299 -28.68 0.85 4.21
N ASP A 300 -28.43 -0.44 4.23
CA ASP A 300 -28.38 -1.21 5.46
C ASP A 300 -27.34 -2.35 5.40
N TYR A 301 -26.25 -2.19 6.13
CA TYR A 301 -25.22 -3.23 6.25
C TYR A 301 -25.64 -4.41 7.12
N THR A 302 -26.80 -4.32 7.83
CA THR A 302 -27.28 -5.45 8.64
C THR A 302 -27.73 -6.63 7.78
N VAL A 303 -27.99 -6.42 6.49
CA VAL A 303 -28.26 -7.50 5.53
C VAL A 303 -27.09 -8.49 5.41
N LEU A 304 -25.87 -8.09 5.75
CA LEU A 304 -24.69 -8.97 5.78
C LEU A 304 -24.76 -10.06 6.88
N PHE A 305 -25.68 -9.95 7.85
CA PHE A 305 -25.94 -11.06 8.77
C PHE A 305 -26.59 -12.26 8.05
N GLN A 306 -27.25 -12.03 6.92
CA GLN A 306 -27.83 -13.08 6.09
C GLN A 306 -26.73 -13.72 5.22
N GLU A 307 -26.59 -15.04 5.33
CA GLU A 307 -25.57 -15.79 4.58
C GLU A 307 -25.77 -15.70 3.06
N ALA A 308 -27.03 -15.66 2.62
CA ALA A 308 -27.41 -15.55 1.21
C ALA A 308 -26.90 -14.25 0.54
N VAL A 309 -26.78 -13.15 1.28
CA VAL A 309 -26.26 -11.86 0.81
C VAL A 309 -24.74 -11.77 1.00
N ARG A 310 -24.28 -12.21 2.16
CA ARG A 310 -22.86 -12.12 2.53
C ARG A 310 -21.95 -12.97 1.65
N THR A 311 -22.34 -14.22 1.36
CA THR A 311 -21.49 -15.15 0.60
C THR A 311 -21.15 -14.66 -0.81
N PRO A 312 -22.11 -14.20 -1.65
CA PRO A 312 -21.77 -13.62 -2.94
C PRO A 312 -20.82 -12.44 -2.86
N ILE A 313 -21.00 -11.56 -1.87
CA ILE A 313 -20.16 -10.38 -1.69
C ILE A 313 -18.74 -10.76 -1.33
N PHE A 314 -18.54 -11.69 -0.39
CA PHE A 314 -17.20 -12.20 -0.05
C PHE A 314 -16.55 -12.88 -1.26
N ASN A 315 -17.31 -13.65 -2.02
CA ASN A 315 -16.80 -14.28 -3.24
C ASN A 315 -16.34 -13.25 -4.27
N ILE A 316 -17.08 -12.17 -4.48
CA ILE A 316 -16.69 -11.08 -5.39
C ILE A 316 -15.38 -10.42 -4.91
N MET A 317 -15.26 -10.10 -3.62
CA MET A 317 -14.03 -9.51 -3.05
C MET A 317 -12.82 -10.43 -3.24
N ILE A 318 -13.00 -11.72 -3.04
CA ILE A 318 -11.93 -12.72 -3.21
C ILE A 318 -11.59 -12.89 -4.69
N ILE A 319 -12.58 -13.10 -5.54
CA ILE A 319 -12.38 -13.33 -6.98
C ILE A 319 -11.71 -12.14 -7.66
N THR A 320 -12.14 -10.92 -7.35
CA THR A 320 -11.48 -9.71 -7.89
C THR A 320 -10.02 -9.63 -7.49
N THR A 321 -9.69 -10.00 -6.26
CA THR A 321 -8.30 -10.07 -5.78
C THR A 321 -7.50 -11.14 -6.53
N VAL A 322 -8.05 -12.34 -6.70
CA VAL A 322 -7.40 -13.44 -7.45
C VAL A 322 -7.14 -13.03 -8.90
N ILE A 323 -8.15 -12.51 -9.58
CA ILE A 323 -8.03 -12.05 -10.97
C ILE A 323 -6.97 -10.96 -11.08
N SER A 324 -6.96 -9.98 -10.17
CA SER A 324 -5.99 -8.90 -10.17
C SER A 324 -4.55 -9.39 -9.94
N CYS A 325 -4.35 -10.36 -9.04
CA CYS A 325 -3.04 -10.98 -8.84
C CYS A 325 -2.54 -11.70 -10.10
N LEU A 326 -3.41 -12.47 -10.75
CA LEU A 326 -3.05 -13.19 -11.98
C LEU A 326 -2.82 -12.24 -13.16
N ALA A 327 -3.67 -11.21 -13.31
CA ALA A 327 -3.51 -10.19 -14.35
C ALA A 327 -2.20 -9.40 -14.18
N ALA A 328 -1.83 -9.07 -12.94
CA ALA A 328 -0.58 -8.37 -12.65
C ALA A 328 0.67 -9.18 -13.04
N VAL A 329 0.60 -10.50 -13.07
CA VAL A 329 1.72 -11.34 -13.52
C VAL A 329 1.98 -11.17 -15.02
N ILE A 330 0.97 -10.88 -15.84
CA ILE A 330 1.09 -10.80 -17.29
C ILE A 330 2.22 -9.85 -17.77
N PRO A 331 2.26 -8.56 -17.35
CA PRO A 331 3.36 -7.69 -17.76
C PRO A 331 4.73 -8.15 -17.26
N ILE A 332 4.79 -8.84 -16.12
CA ILE A 332 6.05 -9.36 -15.59
C ILE A 332 6.61 -10.51 -16.41
N LEU A 333 5.77 -11.25 -17.13
CA LEU A 333 6.24 -12.27 -18.08
C LEU A 333 7.06 -11.66 -19.22
N PHE A 334 6.86 -10.39 -19.54
CA PHE A 334 7.62 -9.65 -20.55
C PHE A 334 8.79 -8.84 -19.97
N TYR A 335 8.98 -8.89 -18.65
CA TYR A 335 10.07 -8.19 -17.97
C TYR A 335 11.36 -9.01 -18.10
N ASP A 336 12.23 -8.64 -19.04
CA ASP A 336 13.47 -9.36 -19.39
C ASP A 336 14.74 -8.75 -18.78
N MET A 337 14.61 -7.89 -17.78
CA MET A 337 15.74 -7.39 -16.99
C MET A 337 16.19 -8.48 -16.01
N THR A 338 17.25 -9.20 -16.39
CA THR A 338 17.91 -10.17 -15.51
C THR A 338 18.90 -9.48 -14.59
N GLU A 339 19.25 -10.12 -13.49
CA GLU A 339 20.27 -9.63 -12.55
C GLU A 339 21.61 -9.39 -13.25
N LYS A 340 21.97 -10.23 -14.22
CA LYS A 340 23.18 -10.07 -15.04
C LYS A 340 23.13 -8.78 -15.86
N LYS A 341 22.05 -8.54 -16.56
CA LYS A 341 21.85 -7.33 -17.36
C LYS A 341 21.84 -6.06 -16.50
N GLN A 342 21.25 -6.15 -15.31
CA GLN A 342 21.30 -5.03 -14.36
C GLN A 342 22.72 -4.75 -13.89
N ALA A 343 23.49 -5.79 -13.56
CA ALA A 343 24.89 -5.64 -13.16
C ALA A 343 25.75 -5.00 -14.28
N GLU A 344 25.52 -5.37 -15.55
CA GLU A 344 26.18 -4.76 -16.71
C GLU A 344 25.82 -3.26 -16.83
N ILE A 345 24.54 -2.89 -16.66
CA ILE A 345 24.07 -1.49 -16.67
C ILE A 345 24.75 -0.68 -15.56
N ILE A 346 24.83 -1.22 -14.34
CA ILE A 346 25.45 -0.55 -13.20
C ILE A 346 26.97 -0.37 -13.43
N ALA A 347 27.62 -1.37 -14.01
CA ALA A 347 29.06 -1.30 -14.34
C ALA A 347 29.34 -0.19 -15.37
N ASP A 348 28.56 -0.13 -16.44
CA ASP A 348 28.67 0.91 -17.49
C ASP A 348 28.37 2.32 -16.92
N LEU A 349 27.36 2.47 -16.04
CA LEU A 349 27.10 3.75 -15.36
C LEU A 349 28.25 4.20 -14.46
N LYS A 350 28.94 3.27 -13.78
CA LYS A 350 30.13 3.59 -12.98
C LYS A 350 31.29 4.03 -13.84
N GLU A 351 31.58 3.31 -14.94
CA GLU A 351 32.65 3.66 -15.88
C GLU A 351 32.43 5.06 -16.49
N ARG A 352 31.19 5.39 -16.85
CA ARG A 352 30.84 6.74 -17.35
C ARG A 352 31.07 7.82 -16.29
N ALA A 353 30.68 7.56 -15.03
CA ALA A 353 30.88 8.50 -13.94
C ALA A 353 32.38 8.73 -13.62
N GLU A 354 33.20 7.70 -13.75
CA GLU A 354 34.64 7.81 -13.57
C GLU A 354 35.34 8.55 -14.74
N ALA A 355 34.80 8.46 -15.95
CA ALA A 355 35.31 9.16 -17.13
C ALA A 355 34.94 10.66 -17.18
N GLU A 356 33.96 11.11 -16.38
CA GLU A 356 33.53 12.51 -16.26
C GLU A 356 34.30 13.29 -15.16
N ILE A 357 35.12 12.60 -14.35
CA ILE A 357 35.98 13.19 -13.30
C ILE A 357 37.38 13.42 -13.86
#